data_3690de2f46f5984697cb2c1ffc19ed77
#
_entry.id   3690de2f46f5984697cb2c1ffc19ed77
#
_cell.length_a   1.000
_cell.length_b   1.000
_cell.length_c   1.000
_cell.angle_alpha   90.00
_cell.angle_beta   90.00
_cell.angle_gamma   90.00
#
_symmetry.space_group_name_H-M   'P 1'
#
loop_
_entity.id
_entity.type
_entity.pdbx_description
1 polymer ?
#
loop_
_entity_poly.entity_id
_entity_poly.type
_entity_poly.pdbx_seq_one_letter_code
_entity_poly.pdbx_strand_id
1 'polypeptide(L)'
;MITENIHKLAAAFNESLKAALDNIDTETIGKILDNRDSSIFSDVWMEAYQAVEDKVTDEETEDKISDIRKEIFVSIFRSTGSSDLPAYISDDFGLISSYYIHGIENKWVTNLLFTYLNHQIPQGELMETDRTIEELVFLNTI
;
A
#
# COMPACT_ATOMS: atom_id res chain seq x y z
N MET A 1 -15.86 4.25 -12.77
CA MET A 1 -14.98 3.41 -13.60
C MET A 1 -13.74 3.02 -12.80
N ILE A 2 -13.12 1.92 -13.14
CA ILE A 2 -11.96 1.38 -12.40
C ILE A 2 -10.84 2.41 -12.31
N THR A 3 -10.54 3.11 -13.40
CA THR A 3 -9.46 4.10 -13.44
C THR A 3 -9.69 5.25 -12.47
N GLU A 4 -10.93 5.75 -12.37
CA GLU A 4 -11.29 6.79 -11.39
C GLU A 4 -11.18 6.28 -9.97
N ASN A 5 -11.57 5.02 -9.73
CA ASN A 5 -11.49 4.42 -8.41
C ASN A 5 -10.04 4.25 -7.96
N ILE A 6 -9.15 3.91 -8.90
CA ILE A 6 -7.71 3.83 -8.60
C ILE A 6 -7.15 5.21 -8.23
N HIS A 7 -7.61 6.27 -8.89
CA HIS A 7 -7.21 7.63 -8.52
C HIS A 7 -7.65 7.99 -7.10
N LYS A 8 -8.86 7.59 -6.70
CA LYS A 8 -9.36 7.84 -5.35
C LYS A 8 -8.54 7.08 -4.31
N LEU A 9 -8.23 5.81 -4.59
CA LEU A 9 -7.37 5.01 -3.72
C LEU A 9 -5.99 5.67 -3.59
N ALA A 10 -5.40 6.06 -4.73
CA ALA A 10 -4.09 6.70 -4.75
C ALA A 10 -4.07 8.01 -3.97
N ALA A 11 -5.10 8.83 -4.11
CA ALA A 11 -5.19 10.11 -3.40
C ALA A 11 -5.23 9.91 -1.89
N ALA A 12 -6.07 8.99 -1.41
CA ALA A 12 -6.18 8.67 0.01
C ALA A 12 -4.87 8.08 0.54
N PHE A 13 -4.27 7.18 -0.22
CA PHE A 13 -3.00 6.54 0.13
C PHE A 13 -1.88 7.57 0.25
N ASN A 14 -1.72 8.43 -0.75
CA ASN A 14 -0.65 9.42 -0.78
C ASN A 14 -0.78 10.48 0.32
N GLU A 15 -2.00 10.93 0.60
CA GLU A 15 -2.24 11.89 1.68
C GLU A 15 -1.86 11.29 3.03
N SER A 16 -2.29 10.07 3.28
CA SER A 16 -1.98 9.37 4.53
C SER A 16 -0.48 9.06 4.65
N LEU A 17 0.15 8.73 3.53
CA LEU A 17 1.57 8.42 3.48
C LEU A 17 2.42 9.64 3.83
N LYS A 18 2.06 10.82 3.36
CA LYS A 18 2.75 12.07 3.74
C LYS A 18 2.77 12.26 5.24
N ALA A 19 1.62 12.04 5.89
CA ALA A 19 1.52 12.16 7.34
C ALA A 19 2.35 11.10 8.05
N ALA A 20 2.35 9.85 7.54
CA ALA A 20 3.11 8.76 8.13
C ALA A 20 4.62 8.98 8.04
N LEU A 21 5.10 9.63 6.99
CA LEU A 21 6.51 9.86 6.74
C LEU A 21 7.02 11.21 7.26
N ASP A 22 6.13 12.03 7.81
CA ASP A 22 6.51 13.35 8.30
C ASP A 22 7.55 13.21 9.42
N ASN A 23 8.72 13.85 9.21
CA ASN A 23 9.84 13.83 10.15
C ASN A 23 10.38 12.43 10.49
N ILE A 24 10.18 11.46 9.60
CA ILE A 24 10.73 10.11 9.82
C ILE A 24 12.27 10.15 9.72
N ASP A 25 12.94 9.49 10.67
CA ASP A 25 14.39 9.46 10.71
C ASP A 25 14.96 8.13 10.20
N THR A 26 16.28 8.11 9.97
CA THR A 26 16.97 6.94 9.42
C THR A 26 16.87 5.73 10.35
N GLU A 27 16.91 5.95 11.65
CA GLU A 27 16.80 4.88 12.64
C GLU A 27 15.43 4.22 12.58
N THR A 28 14.36 5.02 12.49
CA THR A 28 12.99 4.51 12.37
C THR A 28 12.82 3.73 11.08
N ILE A 29 13.36 4.23 9.97
CA ILE A 29 13.32 3.53 8.68
C ILE A 29 14.00 2.17 8.79
N GLY A 30 15.17 2.11 9.43
CA GLY A 30 15.89 0.85 9.66
C GLY A 30 15.05 -0.18 10.41
N LYS A 31 14.35 0.25 11.45
CA LYS A 31 13.47 -0.63 12.23
C LYS A 31 12.30 -1.15 11.40
N ILE A 32 11.70 -0.27 10.58
CA ILE A 32 10.61 -0.66 9.68
C ILE A 32 11.10 -1.75 8.72
N LEU A 33 12.25 -1.54 8.10
CA LEU A 33 12.80 -2.50 7.14
C LEU A 33 13.08 -3.85 7.80
N ASP A 34 13.68 -3.84 8.98
CA ASP A 34 13.95 -5.07 9.72
C ASP A 34 12.67 -5.83 10.07
N ASN A 35 11.65 -5.13 10.52
CA ASN A 35 10.35 -5.74 10.86
C ASN A 35 9.65 -6.28 9.61
N ARG A 36 9.75 -5.57 8.48
CA ARG A 36 9.17 -6.01 7.22
C ARG A 36 9.87 -7.26 6.67
N ASP A 37 11.16 -7.39 6.91
CA ASP A 37 11.95 -8.53 6.45
C ASP A 37 11.75 -9.77 7.32
N SER A 38 11.09 -9.65 8.45
CA SER A 38 10.79 -10.82 9.29
C SER A 38 9.83 -11.77 8.56
N SER A 39 9.98 -13.08 8.80
CA SER A 39 9.15 -14.09 8.15
C SER A 39 7.67 -13.93 8.49
N ILE A 40 7.36 -13.41 9.69
CA ILE A 40 5.97 -13.19 10.12
C ILE A 40 5.25 -12.25 9.16
N PHE A 41 5.89 -11.15 8.76
CA PHE A 41 5.29 -10.19 7.83
C PHE A 41 5.45 -10.63 6.37
N SER A 42 6.67 -10.99 5.97
CA SER A 42 6.98 -11.28 4.57
C SER A 42 6.25 -12.52 4.04
N ASP A 43 6.07 -13.54 4.86
CA ASP A 43 5.37 -14.76 4.44
C ASP A 43 3.88 -14.49 4.16
N VAL A 44 3.24 -13.71 5.04
CA VAL A 44 1.83 -13.35 4.85
C VAL A 44 1.66 -12.46 3.61
N TRP A 45 2.60 -11.53 3.40
CA TRP A 45 2.60 -10.66 2.22
C TRP A 45 2.71 -11.48 0.93
N MET A 46 3.66 -12.42 0.90
CA MET A 46 3.87 -13.28 -0.28
C MET A 46 2.66 -14.18 -0.55
N GLU A 47 2.04 -14.70 0.49
CA GLU A 47 0.81 -15.49 0.36
C GLU A 47 -0.31 -14.65 -0.28
N ALA A 48 -0.50 -13.41 0.19
CA ALA A 48 -1.48 -12.50 -0.37
C ALA A 48 -1.17 -12.16 -1.83
N TYR A 49 0.10 -11.95 -2.16
CA TYR A 49 0.53 -11.66 -3.52
C TYR A 49 0.26 -12.85 -4.45
N GLN A 50 0.64 -14.05 -4.05
CA GLN A 50 0.46 -15.26 -4.85
C GLN A 50 -1.01 -15.54 -5.16
N ALA A 51 -1.90 -15.17 -4.26
CA ALA A 51 -3.34 -15.37 -4.45
C ALA A 51 -3.91 -14.53 -5.60
N VAL A 52 -3.25 -13.44 -5.98
CA VAL A 52 -3.74 -12.54 -7.03
C VAL A 52 -2.79 -12.37 -8.21
N GLU A 53 -1.59 -12.97 -8.17
CA GLU A 53 -0.58 -12.75 -9.21
C GLU A 53 -1.01 -13.21 -10.60
N ASP A 54 -1.91 -14.19 -10.69
CA ASP A 54 -2.42 -14.70 -11.96
C ASP A 54 -3.69 -13.99 -12.45
N LYS A 55 -4.17 -13.00 -11.73
CA LYS A 55 -5.34 -12.23 -12.14
C LYS A 55 -4.98 -11.29 -13.26
N VAL A 56 -5.83 -11.25 -14.27
CA VAL A 56 -5.61 -10.42 -15.46
C VAL A 56 -6.25 -9.06 -15.25
N THR A 57 -5.48 -8.01 -15.53
CA THR A 57 -5.93 -6.62 -15.49
C THR A 57 -5.73 -6.02 -16.87
N ASP A 58 -6.62 -5.13 -17.31
CA ASP A 58 -6.47 -4.46 -18.59
C ASP A 58 -5.22 -3.56 -18.60
N GLU A 59 -4.65 -3.39 -19.77
CA GLU A 59 -3.39 -2.67 -19.95
C GLU A 59 -3.47 -1.22 -19.46
N GLU A 60 -4.57 -0.53 -19.71
CA GLU A 60 -4.77 0.85 -19.28
C GLU A 60 -4.71 0.98 -17.76
N THR A 61 -5.39 0.08 -17.06
CA THR A 61 -5.39 0.06 -15.59
C THR A 61 -4.01 -0.29 -15.03
N GLU A 62 -3.33 -1.29 -15.63
CA GLU A 62 -1.99 -1.66 -15.21
C GLU A 62 -0.99 -0.53 -15.41
N ASP A 63 -1.06 0.18 -16.53
CA ASP A 63 -0.20 1.34 -16.80
C ASP A 63 -0.43 2.43 -15.77
N LYS A 64 -1.69 2.66 -15.38
CA LYS A 64 -2.05 3.65 -14.38
C LYS A 64 -1.48 3.31 -13.02
N ILE A 65 -1.62 2.06 -12.60
CA ILE A 65 -1.05 1.59 -11.33
C ILE A 65 0.47 1.69 -11.35
N SER A 66 1.09 1.31 -12.45
CA SER A 66 2.55 1.41 -12.63
C SER A 66 3.04 2.85 -12.49
N ASP A 67 2.35 3.80 -13.11
CA ASP A 67 2.68 5.21 -13.01
C ASP A 67 2.57 5.73 -11.58
N ILE A 68 1.50 5.35 -10.88
CA ILE A 68 1.29 5.73 -9.48
C ILE A 68 2.39 5.14 -8.59
N ARG A 69 2.74 3.87 -8.80
CA ARG A 69 3.80 3.20 -8.04
C ARG A 69 5.14 3.90 -8.24
N LYS A 70 5.43 4.33 -9.46
CA LYS A 70 6.64 5.08 -9.77
C LYS A 70 6.68 6.42 -9.05
N GLU A 71 5.57 7.14 -9.05
CA GLU A 71 5.46 8.41 -8.34
C GLU A 71 5.67 8.24 -6.82
N ILE A 72 5.08 7.20 -6.25
CA ILE A 72 5.26 6.86 -4.83
C ILE A 72 6.74 6.61 -4.55
N PHE A 73 7.39 5.80 -5.37
CA PHE A 73 8.80 5.47 -5.20
C PHE A 73 9.67 6.73 -5.21
N VAL A 74 9.51 7.54 -6.24
CA VAL A 74 10.33 8.75 -6.42
C VAL A 74 10.10 9.73 -5.29
N SER A 75 8.86 9.94 -4.87
CA SER A 75 8.50 10.85 -3.79
C SER A 75 9.16 10.44 -2.47
N ILE A 76 9.08 9.17 -2.11
CA ILE A 76 9.66 8.67 -0.86
C ILE A 76 11.18 8.69 -0.92
N PHE A 77 11.75 8.27 -2.04
CA PHE A 77 13.21 8.31 -2.21
C PHE A 77 13.76 9.72 -2.04
N ARG A 78 13.10 10.72 -2.63
CA ARG A 78 13.53 12.12 -2.53
C ARG A 78 13.42 12.64 -1.09
N SER A 79 12.39 12.23 -0.35
CA SER A 79 12.19 12.74 1.01
C SER A 79 13.00 12.01 2.05
N THR A 80 13.37 10.74 1.84
CA THR A 80 14.04 9.91 2.86
C THR A 80 15.46 9.50 2.51
N GLY A 81 15.83 9.49 1.23
CA GLY A 81 17.11 8.95 0.77
C GLY A 81 17.17 7.42 0.80
N SER A 82 16.12 6.74 1.24
CA SER A 82 16.06 5.29 1.29
C SER A 82 15.57 4.74 -0.05
N SER A 83 16.20 3.67 -0.55
CA SER A 83 15.74 2.97 -1.75
C SER A 83 14.90 1.75 -1.41
N ASP A 84 15.08 1.17 -0.24
CA ASP A 84 14.34 -0.02 0.18
C ASP A 84 12.93 0.30 0.68
N LEU A 85 12.78 1.37 1.47
CA LEU A 85 11.47 1.77 1.97
C LEU A 85 10.48 2.10 0.85
N PRO A 86 10.84 2.95 -0.15
CA PRO A 86 9.90 3.22 -1.25
C PRO A 86 9.58 1.98 -2.07
N ALA A 87 10.49 1.02 -2.20
CA ALA A 87 10.21 -0.23 -2.89
C ALA A 87 9.09 -1.01 -2.18
N TYR A 88 9.19 -1.17 -0.87
CA TYR A 88 8.17 -1.86 -0.08
C TYR A 88 6.81 -1.16 -0.14
N ILE A 89 6.81 0.16 0.00
CA ILE A 89 5.54 0.92 0.00
C ILE A 89 4.91 0.90 -1.39
N SER A 90 5.70 1.03 -2.44
CA SER A 90 5.22 0.92 -3.82
C SER A 90 4.61 -0.46 -4.09
N ASP A 91 5.26 -1.52 -3.61
CA ASP A 91 4.75 -2.89 -3.74
C ASP A 91 3.44 -3.07 -2.95
N ASP A 92 3.34 -2.48 -1.76
CA ASP A 92 2.10 -2.51 -0.97
C ASP A 92 0.95 -1.87 -1.74
N PHE A 93 1.19 -0.74 -2.38
CA PHE A 93 0.15 -0.09 -3.20
C PHE A 93 -0.30 -1.00 -4.33
N GLY A 94 0.64 -1.67 -5.00
CA GLY A 94 0.33 -2.62 -6.06
C GLY A 94 -0.53 -3.78 -5.56
N LEU A 95 -0.20 -4.33 -4.40
CA LEU A 95 -0.95 -5.42 -3.78
C LEU A 95 -2.38 -5.00 -3.42
N ILE A 96 -2.52 -3.86 -2.75
CA ILE A 96 -3.82 -3.31 -2.36
C ILE A 96 -4.67 -3.04 -3.60
N SER A 97 -4.06 -2.45 -4.64
CA SER A 97 -4.75 -2.16 -5.90
C SER A 97 -5.29 -3.42 -6.57
N SER A 98 -4.53 -4.51 -6.56
CA SER A 98 -4.98 -5.78 -7.15
C SER A 98 -6.23 -6.31 -6.45
N TYR A 99 -6.26 -6.27 -5.12
CA TYR A 99 -7.43 -6.71 -4.36
C TYR A 99 -8.62 -5.79 -4.59
N TYR A 100 -8.38 -4.50 -4.68
CA TYR A 100 -9.43 -3.51 -4.93
C TYR A 100 -10.06 -3.68 -6.31
N ILE A 101 -9.24 -3.82 -7.35
CA ILE A 101 -9.71 -3.94 -8.73
C ILE A 101 -10.50 -5.22 -8.94
N HIS A 102 -10.01 -6.34 -8.39
CA HIS A 102 -10.63 -7.63 -8.60
C HIS A 102 -11.76 -7.93 -7.61
N GLY A 103 -12.03 -7.03 -6.67
CA GLY A 103 -13.11 -7.19 -5.71
C GLY A 103 -12.94 -8.41 -4.80
N ILE A 104 -11.71 -8.78 -4.51
CA ILE A 104 -11.40 -9.93 -3.65
C ILE A 104 -11.24 -9.43 -2.22
N GLU A 105 -11.84 -10.13 -1.27
CA GLU A 105 -11.69 -9.81 0.14
C GLU A 105 -10.52 -10.57 0.75
N ASN A 106 -9.66 -9.84 1.47
CA ASN A 106 -8.60 -10.41 2.27
C ASN A 106 -8.41 -9.47 3.46
N LYS A 107 -8.73 -9.95 4.63
CA LYS A 107 -8.71 -9.12 5.83
C LYS A 107 -7.32 -8.53 6.09
N TRP A 108 -6.25 -9.29 5.87
CA TRP A 108 -4.89 -8.80 6.08
C TRP A 108 -4.55 -7.64 5.13
N VAL A 109 -4.91 -7.77 3.85
CA VAL A 109 -4.68 -6.71 2.85
C VAL A 109 -5.51 -5.46 3.16
N THR A 110 -6.74 -5.65 3.60
CA THR A 110 -7.60 -4.54 4.03
C THR A 110 -6.99 -3.83 5.24
N ASN A 111 -6.49 -4.59 6.21
CA ASN A 111 -5.81 -4.03 7.38
C ASN A 111 -4.51 -3.32 7.00
N LEU A 112 -3.81 -3.80 5.97
CA LEU A 112 -2.62 -3.15 5.43
C LEU A 112 -2.97 -1.72 4.99
N LEU A 113 -4.02 -1.57 4.18
CA LEU A 113 -4.51 -0.26 3.76
C LEU A 113 -4.97 0.58 4.96
N PHE A 114 -5.74 -0.02 5.86
CA PHE A 114 -6.24 0.68 7.04
C PHE A 114 -5.11 1.25 7.90
N THR A 115 -4.01 0.51 8.04
CA THR A 115 -2.84 0.97 8.77
C THR A 115 -2.24 2.22 8.11
N TYR A 116 -2.09 2.22 6.78
CA TYR A 116 -1.65 3.42 6.05
C TYR A 116 -2.59 4.60 6.28
N LEU A 117 -3.90 4.36 6.18
CA LEU A 117 -4.89 5.44 6.33
C LEU A 117 -4.90 6.03 7.75
N ASN A 118 -4.34 5.32 8.72
CA ASN A 118 -4.15 5.82 10.08
C ASN A 118 -2.74 6.39 10.31
N HIS A 119 -2.07 6.75 9.22
CA HIS A 119 -0.78 7.45 9.23
C HIS A 119 0.35 6.64 9.85
N GLN A 120 0.32 5.32 9.61
CA GLN A 120 1.38 4.42 10.08
C GLN A 120 1.91 3.60 8.91
N ILE A 121 3.21 3.31 8.94
CA ILE A 121 3.81 2.40 7.96
C ILE A 121 3.65 0.98 8.48
N PRO A 122 2.97 0.08 7.73
CA PRO A 122 2.81 -1.30 8.17
C PRO A 122 4.16 -2.01 8.31
N GLN A 123 4.41 -2.64 9.44
CA GLN A 123 5.70 -3.27 9.70
C GLN A 123 5.66 -4.47 10.65
N GLY A 124 4.51 -4.80 11.18
CA GLY A 124 4.35 -5.89 12.11
C GLY A 124 2.88 -6.15 12.30
N GLU A 125 2.39 -5.96 13.51
CA GLU A 125 0.96 -6.08 13.77
C GLU A 125 0.23 -4.91 13.11
N LEU A 126 -0.78 -5.23 12.29
CA LEU A 126 -1.56 -4.23 11.57
C LEU A 126 -2.73 -3.74 12.40
N MET A 127 -3.15 -2.50 12.15
CA MET A 127 -4.41 -2.00 12.69
C MET A 127 -5.56 -2.75 12.03
N GLU A 128 -6.55 -3.14 12.80
CA GLU A 128 -7.67 -3.95 12.33
C GLU A 128 -8.91 -3.12 12.05
N THR A 129 -9.65 -3.51 11.01
CA THR A 129 -10.93 -2.91 10.66
C THR A 129 -11.90 -4.00 10.20
N ASP A 130 -13.20 -3.76 10.40
CA ASP A 130 -14.26 -4.63 9.87
C ASP A 130 -14.78 -4.13 8.53
N ARG A 131 -14.22 -3.04 8.00
CA ARG A 131 -14.64 -2.46 6.72
C ARG A 131 -13.96 -3.16 5.56
N THR A 132 -14.52 -2.98 4.36
CA THR A 132 -13.94 -3.44 3.11
C THR A 132 -13.01 -2.37 2.55
N ILE A 133 -12.19 -2.74 1.55
CA ILE A 133 -11.33 -1.78 0.85
C ILE A 133 -12.21 -0.69 0.20
N GLU A 134 -13.31 -1.09 -0.43
CA GLU A 134 -14.24 -0.16 -1.08
C GLU A 134 -14.79 0.86 -0.09
N GLU A 135 -15.18 0.40 1.09
CA GLU A 135 -15.67 1.28 2.14
C GLU A 135 -14.59 2.25 2.63
N LEU A 136 -13.36 1.76 2.80
CA LEU A 136 -12.24 2.60 3.22
C LEU A 136 -11.95 3.69 2.20
N VAL A 137 -11.92 3.34 0.93
CA VAL A 137 -11.71 4.32 -0.16
C VAL A 137 -12.83 5.34 -0.18
N PHE A 138 -14.08 4.89 -0.11
CA PHE A 138 -15.25 5.77 -0.11
C PHE A 138 -15.19 6.77 1.05
N LEU A 139 -14.91 6.31 2.27
CA LEU A 139 -14.88 7.16 3.46
C LEU A 139 -13.77 8.21 3.41
N ASN A 140 -12.69 7.92 2.70
CA ASN A 140 -11.56 8.85 2.60
C ASN A 140 -11.66 9.81 1.40
N THR A 141 -12.76 9.74 0.64
CA THR A 141 -12.98 10.64 -0.52
C THR A 141 -14.13 11.62 -0.31
N ILE A 142 -14.81 11.57 0.83
CA ILE A 142 -15.90 12.50 1.14
C ILE A 142 -15.45 13.65 2.05
#